data_9d84f90d8fdefa84f96933e6a053e938
#
_entry.id   9d84f90d8fdefa84f96933e6a053e938
#
_cell.length_a   1.000
_cell.length_b   1.000
_cell.length_c   1.000
_cell.angle_alpha   90.00
_cell.angle_beta   90.00
_cell.angle_gamma   90.00
#
_symmetry.space_group_name_H-M   'P 1'
#
loop_
_entity.id
_entity.type
_entity.pdbx_description
1 polymer ?
#
loop_
_entity_poly.entity_id
_entity_poly.type
_entity_poly.pdbx_seq_one_letter_code
_entity_poly.pdbx_strand_id
1 'polypeptide(L)'
;MASRVTTAGRGVRTLGALCLGLLVTASAAAQSSYSRGQGVWPAFEGWWQNDDGTYTLFFGYMNDNWEQVLDVPVGPLNNIEPGGPDQGQPTRFHPRRNLFRFEIVVPADFGDKELVWTLTANGQTNRTYASLRTDYLVDKQTIATEVGANRGGVSQDWQWNEPPTVRLDADEPRRVKVGEPLTLTAWARDEDGIPSSTKMGVTLRPQGPRSARRDRHPAYTPPRQIVPGTNNGLRFSWYVYRGEGEVSFDPVQMKTWQDSRPYANSPWSPPFVLPPVPEDGKYEVTATFDEPGTYVLRALAGDGALFSWQDAIITVDP
;
A
#
# COMPACT_ATOMS: atom_id res chain seq x y z
N MET A 1 31.66 76.63 -2.64
CA MET A 1 31.14 75.70 -3.60
C MET A 1 31.07 74.33 -2.94
N ALA A 2 29.89 73.95 -2.48
CA ALA A 2 29.70 72.70 -1.74
C ALA A 2 29.12 71.62 -2.68
N SER A 3 29.80 70.49 -2.79
CA SER A 3 29.39 69.34 -3.59
C SER A 3 28.47 68.43 -2.76
N ARG A 4 27.27 68.22 -3.24
CA ARG A 4 26.31 67.24 -2.69
C ARG A 4 26.73 65.83 -3.15
N VAL A 5 26.97 64.93 -2.21
CA VAL A 5 27.10 63.48 -2.47
C VAL A 5 25.76 62.84 -2.18
N THR A 6 25.18 62.22 -3.18
CA THR A 6 23.88 61.55 -3.19
C THR A 6 23.94 60.18 -2.49
N THR A 7 23.12 59.99 -1.49
CA THR A 7 22.86 58.73 -0.78
C THR A 7 21.87 57.84 -1.56
N ALA A 8 22.29 57.19 -2.62
CA ALA A 8 21.45 56.28 -3.42
C ALA A 8 21.77 54.77 -3.30
N GLY A 9 22.71 54.40 -2.41
CA GLY A 9 23.22 53.04 -2.42
C GLY A 9 22.65 52.05 -1.37
N ARG A 10 21.85 52.50 -0.41
CA ARG A 10 21.40 51.65 0.70
C ARG A 10 20.02 50.96 0.48
N GLY A 11 19.16 51.51 -0.36
CA GLY A 11 17.80 50.98 -0.58
C GLY A 11 17.76 49.72 -1.44
N VAL A 12 18.67 49.60 -2.42
CA VAL A 12 18.66 48.49 -3.36
C VAL A 12 19.19 47.16 -2.74
N ARG A 13 20.11 47.27 -1.78
CA ARG A 13 20.65 46.07 -1.10
C ARG A 13 19.67 45.46 -0.10
N THR A 14 18.81 46.24 0.53
CA THR A 14 17.79 45.74 1.46
C THR A 14 16.61 45.09 0.74
N LEU A 15 16.19 45.60 -0.43
CA LEU A 15 15.15 44.96 -1.24
C LEU A 15 15.62 43.61 -1.83
N GLY A 16 16.87 43.52 -2.27
CA GLY A 16 17.43 42.24 -2.77
C GLY A 16 17.51 41.15 -1.72
N ALA A 17 17.85 41.48 -0.47
CA ALA A 17 17.90 40.54 0.64
C ALA A 17 16.51 40.08 1.07
N LEU A 18 15.47 40.95 0.99
CA LEU A 18 14.09 40.60 1.32
C LEU A 18 13.49 39.64 0.27
N CYS A 19 13.76 39.88 -1.01
CA CYS A 19 13.30 39.00 -2.09
C CYS A 19 13.98 37.63 -2.06
N LEU A 20 15.27 37.56 -1.70
CA LEU A 20 15.97 36.28 -1.57
C LEU A 20 15.49 35.49 -0.36
N GLY A 21 15.14 36.14 0.74
CA GLY A 21 14.56 35.50 1.92
C GLY A 21 13.15 34.91 1.66
N LEU A 22 12.34 35.58 0.87
CA LEU A 22 11.00 35.12 0.47
C LEU A 22 11.06 33.93 -0.49
N LEU A 23 12.06 33.86 -1.38
CA LEU A 23 12.26 32.73 -2.29
C LEU A 23 12.73 31.45 -1.56
N VAL A 24 13.53 31.58 -0.52
CA VAL A 24 13.99 30.44 0.29
C VAL A 24 12.87 29.87 1.17
N THR A 25 11.98 30.72 1.69
CA THR A 25 10.83 30.24 2.48
C THR A 25 9.77 29.55 1.63
N ALA A 26 9.58 29.96 0.37
CA ALA A 26 8.68 29.27 -0.55
C ALA A 26 9.16 27.87 -0.93
N SER A 27 10.48 27.67 -1.01
CA SER A 27 11.06 26.35 -1.30
C SER A 27 10.96 25.37 -0.12
N ALA A 28 10.99 25.87 1.12
CA ALA A 28 10.82 25.02 2.31
C ALA A 28 9.36 24.55 2.50
N ALA A 29 8.38 25.34 2.06
CA ALA A 29 6.96 24.93 2.11
C ALA A 29 6.63 23.85 1.07
N ALA A 30 7.34 23.79 -0.06
CA ALA A 30 7.10 22.81 -1.11
C ALA A 30 7.59 21.39 -0.73
N GLN A 31 8.58 21.25 0.16
CA GLN A 31 9.09 19.93 0.60
C GLN A 31 8.24 19.29 1.69
N SER A 32 7.40 20.01 2.41
CA SER A 32 6.51 19.48 3.43
C SER A 32 5.16 18.98 2.90
N SER A 33 4.84 19.23 1.61
CA SER A 33 3.53 18.96 1.03
C SER A 33 3.23 17.48 0.77
N TYR A 34 4.26 16.62 0.77
CA TYR A 34 4.08 15.20 0.46
C TYR A 34 3.77 14.30 1.67
N SER A 35 3.88 14.80 2.90
CA SER A 35 3.52 14.01 4.08
C SER A 35 2.01 13.85 4.20
N ARG A 36 1.26 14.92 3.95
CA ARG A 36 -0.20 15.02 4.13
C ARG A 36 -0.82 15.98 3.13
N GLY A 37 -2.15 15.92 2.98
CA GLY A 37 -2.94 16.87 2.19
C GLY A 37 -3.02 16.55 0.70
N GLN A 38 -2.43 15.46 0.24
CA GLN A 38 -2.50 15.03 -1.15
C GLN A 38 -3.73 14.15 -1.41
N GLY A 39 -4.12 14.02 -2.68
CA GLY A 39 -5.23 13.20 -3.11
C GLY A 39 -4.92 11.70 -3.14
N VAL A 40 -5.95 10.93 -3.48
CA VAL A 40 -5.87 9.51 -3.76
C VAL A 40 -6.25 9.27 -5.22
N TRP A 41 -5.47 8.45 -5.90
CA TRP A 41 -5.67 8.07 -7.29
C TRP A 41 -6.17 6.63 -7.34
N PRO A 42 -7.43 6.37 -7.73
CA PRO A 42 -7.88 5.03 -8.01
C PRO A 42 -7.12 4.48 -9.22
N ALA A 43 -6.85 3.19 -9.23
CA ALA A 43 -6.11 2.55 -10.30
C ALA A 43 -6.82 1.28 -10.76
N PHE A 44 -6.95 1.12 -12.07
CA PHE A 44 -7.29 -0.14 -12.71
C PHE A 44 -5.98 -0.87 -13.01
N GLU A 45 -5.84 -2.07 -12.46
CA GLU A 45 -4.59 -2.84 -12.52
C GLU A 45 -4.57 -3.84 -13.69
N GLY A 46 -5.73 -4.07 -14.29
CA GLY A 46 -5.90 -5.02 -15.38
C GLY A 46 -7.02 -6.03 -15.14
N TRP A 47 -7.11 -7.01 -16.04
CA TRP A 47 -8.14 -8.03 -16.00
C TRP A 47 -7.62 -9.37 -16.52
N TRP A 48 -8.25 -10.46 -16.09
CA TRP A 48 -8.09 -11.77 -16.70
C TRP A 48 -9.43 -12.45 -16.91
N GLN A 49 -9.45 -13.51 -17.73
CA GLN A 49 -10.62 -14.35 -17.90
C GLN A 49 -10.57 -15.53 -16.94
N ASN A 50 -11.70 -15.79 -16.29
CA ASN A 50 -11.89 -16.93 -15.41
C ASN A 50 -12.29 -18.19 -16.21
N ASP A 51 -12.10 -19.38 -15.61
CA ASP A 51 -12.42 -20.66 -16.25
C ASP A 51 -13.92 -20.81 -16.59
N ASP A 52 -14.79 -20.14 -15.87
CA ASP A 52 -16.23 -20.10 -16.11
C ASP A 52 -16.67 -19.11 -17.20
N GLY A 53 -15.72 -18.42 -17.81
CA GLY A 53 -15.92 -17.43 -18.85
C GLY A 53 -16.24 -16.02 -18.37
N THR A 54 -16.37 -15.80 -17.07
CA THR A 54 -16.44 -14.45 -16.48
C THR A 54 -15.09 -13.76 -16.53
N TYR A 55 -15.03 -12.47 -16.14
CA TYR A 55 -13.77 -11.74 -16.08
C TYR A 55 -13.60 -11.11 -14.71
N THR A 56 -12.39 -11.19 -14.19
CA THR A 56 -11.97 -10.49 -12.97
C THR A 56 -11.25 -9.21 -13.33
N LEU A 57 -11.76 -8.09 -12.85
CA LEU A 57 -11.17 -6.76 -12.96
C LEU A 57 -10.45 -6.43 -11.66
N PHE A 58 -9.17 -6.10 -11.72
CA PHE A 58 -8.34 -5.82 -10.56
C PHE A 58 -8.18 -4.32 -10.33
N PHE A 59 -8.25 -3.92 -9.07
CA PHE A 59 -8.13 -2.52 -8.68
C PHE A 59 -7.14 -2.34 -7.53
N GLY A 60 -6.49 -1.21 -7.57
CA GLY A 60 -5.64 -0.70 -6.51
C GLY A 60 -5.75 0.82 -6.41
N TYR A 61 -4.84 1.45 -5.71
CA TYR A 61 -4.80 2.90 -5.62
C TYR A 61 -3.41 3.42 -5.27
N MET A 62 -3.20 4.73 -5.47
CA MET A 62 -2.06 5.48 -4.98
C MET A 62 -2.57 6.61 -4.09
N ASN A 63 -2.26 6.56 -2.81
CA ASN A 63 -2.40 7.69 -1.90
C ASN A 63 -1.06 8.44 -1.89
N ASP A 64 -1.05 9.67 -2.38
CA ASP A 64 0.18 10.44 -2.54
C ASP A 64 0.83 10.87 -1.21
N ASN A 65 0.13 10.68 -0.10
CA ASN A 65 0.64 10.97 1.23
C ASN A 65 1.57 9.87 1.75
N TRP A 66 2.56 10.26 2.55
CA TRP A 66 3.43 9.33 3.28
C TRP A 66 2.91 8.96 4.67
N GLU A 67 2.10 9.85 5.28
CA GLU A 67 1.70 9.74 6.69
C GLU A 67 0.20 9.88 6.90
N GLN A 68 -0.55 10.31 5.89
CA GLN A 68 -1.99 10.47 6.00
C GLN A 68 -2.71 9.24 5.45
N VAL A 69 -3.43 8.57 6.32
CA VAL A 69 -4.51 7.67 5.96
C VAL A 69 -5.74 8.52 5.70
N LEU A 70 -6.52 8.17 4.70
CA LEU A 70 -7.74 8.89 4.34
C LEU A 70 -8.93 7.94 4.39
N ASP A 71 -9.98 8.34 5.10
CA ASP A 71 -11.24 7.62 5.14
C ASP A 71 -12.25 8.32 4.23
N VAL A 72 -12.73 7.58 3.22
CA VAL A 72 -13.73 8.05 2.26
C VAL A 72 -14.81 6.98 2.14
N PRO A 73 -15.92 7.11 2.86
CA PRO A 73 -17.01 6.16 2.82
C PRO A 73 -17.57 5.96 1.41
N VAL A 74 -18.12 4.77 1.16
CA VAL A 74 -18.86 4.50 -0.07
C VAL A 74 -20.02 5.49 -0.21
N GLY A 75 -20.12 6.10 -1.38
CA GLY A 75 -21.13 7.12 -1.67
C GLY A 75 -20.64 8.09 -2.75
N PRO A 76 -21.14 9.33 -2.79
CA PRO A 76 -20.83 10.27 -3.88
C PRO A 76 -19.35 10.59 -4.06
N LEU A 77 -18.54 10.41 -2.99
CA LEU A 77 -17.09 10.67 -3.00
C LEU A 77 -16.25 9.41 -3.27
N ASN A 78 -16.86 8.23 -3.23
CA ASN A 78 -16.20 6.94 -3.46
C ASN A 78 -17.22 5.95 -4.03
N ASN A 79 -17.37 5.96 -5.34
CA ASN A 79 -18.34 5.12 -6.03
C ASN A 79 -17.78 4.47 -7.28
N ILE A 80 -18.36 3.35 -7.66
CA ILE A 80 -18.08 2.64 -8.91
C ILE A 80 -19.37 2.48 -9.69
N GLU A 81 -19.36 2.92 -10.95
CA GLU A 81 -20.52 2.87 -11.83
C GLU A 81 -20.17 2.23 -13.18
N PRO A 82 -21.11 1.55 -13.83
CA PRO A 82 -22.46 1.18 -13.41
C PRO A 82 -22.46 0.02 -12.42
N GLY A 83 -23.61 -0.22 -11.78
CA GLY A 83 -23.85 -1.41 -10.94
C GLY A 83 -24.16 -1.11 -9.47
N GLY A 84 -24.03 0.12 -9.04
CA GLY A 84 -24.31 0.57 -7.68
C GLY A 84 -23.05 1.12 -7.00
N PRO A 85 -23.22 1.91 -5.93
CA PRO A 85 -22.11 2.64 -5.33
C PRO A 85 -21.09 1.73 -4.62
N ASP A 86 -21.54 0.62 -4.02
CA ASP A 86 -20.68 -0.34 -3.32
C ASP A 86 -20.44 -1.59 -4.18
N GLN A 87 -19.22 -1.75 -4.64
CA GLN A 87 -18.76 -2.92 -5.38
C GLN A 87 -17.51 -3.55 -4.76
N GLY A 88 -17.36 -3.39 -3.45
CA GLY A 88 -16.24 -3.99 -2.72
C GLY A 88 -15.03 -3.09 -2.51
N GLN A 89 -15.03 -1.85 -3.01
CA GLN A 89 -13.90 -0.93 -2.87
C GLN A 89 -13.59 -0.58 -1.41
N PRO A 90 -12.32 -0.24 -1.09
CA PRO A 90 -11.95 0.21 0.25
C PRO A 90 -12.61 1.54 0.61
N THR A 91 -12.79 1.79 1.91
CA THR A 91 -13.11 3.12 2.43
C THR A 91 -11.93 3.76 3.16
N ARG A 92 -10.92 2.96 3.56
CA ARG A 92 -9.71 3.44 4.21
C ARG A 92 -8.53 3.30 3.26
N PHE A 93 -7.90 4.45 2.96
CA PHE A 93 -6.83 4.56 1.98
C PHE A 93 -5.48 4.74 2.66
N HIS A 94 -4.75 3.65 2.81
CA HIS A 94 -3.39 3.66 3.35
C HIS A 94 -2.41 4.40 2.45
N PRO A 95 -1.30 4.92 3.00
CA PRO A 95 -0.31 5.66 2.23
C PRO A 95 0.27 4.89 1.05
N ARG A 96 0.72 5.65 0.06
CA ARG A 96 1.47 5.21 -1.11
C ARG A 96 0.73 4.20 -1.97
N ARG A 97 1.48 3.43 -2.79
CA ARG A 97 0.92 2.50 -3.76
C ARG A 97 0.40 1.23 -3.09
N ASN A 98 -0.84 0.92 -3.35
CA ASN A 98 -1.55 -0.27 -2.88
C ASN A 98 -2.10 -1.01 -4.10
N LEU A 99 -1.31 -1.96 -4.60
CA LEU A 99 -1.59 -2.76 -5.80
C LEU A 99 -2.60 -3.88 -5.49
N PHE A 100 -3.50 -4.19 -6.42
CA PHE A 100 -4.40 -5.37 -6.38
C PHE A 100 -5.13 -5.49 -5.03
N ARG A 101 -5.88 -4.45 -4.62
CA ARG A 101 -6.53 -4.40 -3.29
C ARG A 101 -7.93 -4.95 -3.25
N PHE A 102 -8.61 -4.94 -4.37
CA PHE A 102 -9.90 -5.60 -4.53
C PHE A 102 -10.12 -5.94 -6.00
N GLU A 103 -11.12 -6.75 -6.21
CA GLU A 103 -11.49 -7.24 -7.53
C GLU A 103 -13.00 -7.19 -7.71
N ILE A 104 -13.42 -7.05 -8.95
CA ILE A 104 -14.83 -7.10 -9.36
C ILE A 104 -14.96 -8.13 -10.46
N VAL A 105 -15.80 -9.12 -10.23
CA VAL A 105 -16.12 -10.11 -11.26
C VAL A 105 -17.27 -9.57 -12.13
N VAL A 106 -17.03 -9.53 -13.44
CA VAL A 106 -18.03 -9.12 -14.42
C VAL A 106 -18.43 -10.30 -15.31
N PRO A 107 -19.67 -10.32 -15.83
CA PRO A 107 -20.18 -11.46 -16.58
C PRO A 107 -19.48 -11.62 -17.93
N ALA A 108 -19.58 -12.81 -18.53
CA ALA A 108 -18.99 -13.14 -19.83
C ALA A 108 -19.45 -12.22 -20.99
N ASP A 109 -20.64 -11.63 -20.88
CA ASP A 109 -21.21 -10.67 -21.86
C ASP A 109 -20.90 -9.21 -21.51
N PHE A 110 -19.87 -8.95 -20.68
CA PHE A 110 -19.48 -7.59 -20.31
C PHE A 110 -19.13 -6.74 -21.55
N GLY A 111 -18.42 -7.32 -22.51
CA GLY A 111 -18.12 -6.69 -23.83
C GLY A 111 -17.35 -5.38 -23.70
N ASP A 112 -17.81 -4.35 -24.41
CA ASP A 112 -17.16 -3.01 -24.46
C ASP A 112 -17.60 -2.07 -23.34
N LYS A 113 -18.25 -2.58 -22.30
CA LYS A 113 -18.67 -1.77 -21.16
C LYS A 113 -17.44 -1.36 -20.33
N GLU A 114 -17.60 -0.30 -19.53
CA GLU A 114 -16.59 0.17 -18.60
C GLU A 114 -17.18 0.29 -17.20
N LEU A 115 -16.40 -0.02 -16.18
CA LEU A 115 -16.62 0.44 -14.80
C LEU A 115 -15.77 1.68 -14.54
N VAL A 116 -16.38 2.69 -13.95
CA VAL A 116 -15.69 3.93 -13.61
C VAL A 116 -15.66 4.09 -12.09
N TRP A 117 -14.47 3.97 -11.52
CA TRP A 117 -14.28 4.27 -10.11
C TRP A 117 -13.92 5.74 -9.94
N THR A 118 -14.81 6.48 -9.26
CA THR A 118 -14.62 7.89 -8.91
C THR A 118 -14.30 7.99 -7.44
N LEU A 119 -13.21 8.69 -7.12
CA LEU A 119 -12.75 8.91 -5.75
C LEU A 119 -12.38 10.38 -5.55
N THR A 120 -12.97 11.00 -4.52
CA THR A 120 -12.69 12.37 -4.10
C THR A 120 -12.08 12.37 -2.71
N ALA A 121 -10.86 12.82 -2.58
CA ALA A 121 -10.12 12.91 -1.33
C ALA A 121 -9.31 14.21 -1.26
N ASN A 122 -9.27 14.87 -0.11
CA ASN A 122 -8.60 16.17 0.08
C ASN A 122 -8.96 17.21 -1.01
N GLY A 123 -10.24 17.23 -1.45
CA GLY A 123 -10.72 18.17 -2.46
C GLY A 123 -10.30 17.85 -3.90
N GLN A 124 -9.63 16.73 -4.15
CA GLN A 124 -9.25 16.26 -5.47
C GLN A 124 -10.11 15.08 -5.89
N THR A 125 -10.71 15.17 -7.08
CA THR A 125 -11.50 14.08 -7.68
C THR A 125 -10.70 13.41 -8.78
N ASN A 126 -10.46 12.13 -8.63
CA ASN A 126 -9.75 11.29 -9.58
C ASN A 126 -10.62 10.12 -10.04
N ARG A 127 -10.37 9.61 -11.22
CA ARG A 127 -11.13 8.50 -11.82
C ARG A 127 -10.20 7.50 -12.48
N THR A 128 -10.60 6.24 -12.45
CA THR A 128 -10.04 5.20 -13.32
C THR A 128 -11.16 4.50 -14.07
N TYR A 129 -10.83 3.97 -15.23
CA TYR A 129 -11.73 3.33 -16.16
C TYR A 129 -11.28 1.89 -16.37
N ALA A 130 -12.14 0.95 -16.01
CA ALA A 130 -11.85 -0.47 -16.12
C ALA A 130 -12.65 -1.08 -17.27
N SER A 131 -11.96 -1.73 -18.22
CA SER A 131 -12.54 -2.34 -19.39
C SER A 131 -11.77 -3.59 -19.81
N LEU A 132 -12.34 -4.40 -20.70
CA LEU A 132 -11.71 -5.61 -21.23
C LEU A 132 -10.77 -5.32 -22.43
N ARG A 133 -10.22 -4.12 -22.54
CA ARG A 133 -9.22 -3.83 -23.56
C ARG A 133 -7.99 -4.71 -23.36
N THR A 134 -7.47 -5.25 -24.44
CA THR A 134 -6.33 -6.17 -24.43
C THR A 134 -5.06 -5.56 -23.87
N ASP A 135 -4.93 -4.22 -23.91
CA ASP A 135 -3.81 -3.48 -23.32
C ASP A 135 -3.72 -3.68 -21.79
N TYR A 136 -4.83 -4.07 -21.16
CA TYR A 136 -4.94 -4.30 -19.72
C TYR A 136 -5.06 -5.78 -19.35
N LEU A 137 -4.86 -6.69 -20.32
CA LEU A 137 -4.84 -8.12 -20.01
C LEU A 137 -3.62 -8.45 -19.14
N VAL A 138 -3.86 -9.08 -18.01
CA VAL A 138 -2.82 -9.50 -17.08
C VAL A 138 -2.86 -11.01 -16.88
N ASP A 139 -1.72 -11.57 -16.55
CA ASP A 139 -1.54 -12.93 -16.12
C ASP A 139 -0.77 -12.99 -14.79
N LYS A 140 -0.60 -14.17 -14.22
CA LYS A 140 0.12 -14.38 -12.97
C LYS A 140 1.57 -13.83 -13.03
N GLN A 141 2.23 -13.88 -14.18
CA GLN A 141 3.59 -13.34 -14.35
C GLN A 141 3.58 -11.80 -14.35
N THR A 142 2.61 -11.21 -15.01
CA THR A 142 2.43 -9.74 -15.03
C THR A 142 2.17 -9.23 -13.62
N ILE A 143 1.22 -9.83 -12.90
CA ILE A 143 0.91 -9.46 -11.51
C ILE A 143 2.15 -9.59 -10.64
N ALA A 144 2.86 -10.71 -10.71
CA ALA A 144 4.08 -10.94 -9.94
C ALA A 144 5.17 -9.89 -10.23
N THR A 145 5.30 -9.47 -11.48
CA THR A 145 6.25 -8.42 -11.88
C THR A 145 5.84 -7.05 -11.34
N GLU A 146 4.56 -6.69 -11.46
CA GLU A 146 4.03 -5.40 -10.98
C GLU A 146 4.16 -5.24 -9.47
N VAL A 147 3.93 -6.30 -8.70
CA VAL A 147 4.14 -6.26 -7.25
C VAL A 147 5.62 -6.35 -6.84
N GLY A 148 6.51 -6.52 -7.80
CA GLY A 148 7.97 -6.53 -7.61
C GLY A 148 8.52 -7.85 -7.10
N ALA A 149 7.85 -8.97 -7.34
CA ALA A 149 8.37 -10.30 -7.02
C ALA A 149 9.75 -10.50 -7.66
N ASN A 150 10.60 -11.26 -6.97
CA ASN A 150 11.97 -11.55 -7.43
C ASN A 150 12.74 -10.29 -7.89
N ARG A 151 12.49 -9.12 -7.25
CA ARG A 151 13.08 -7.81 -7.61
C ARG A 151 12.78 -7.37 -9.04
N GLY A 152 11.61 -7.74 -9.57
CA GLY A 152 11.23 -7.49 -10.96
C GLY A 152 11.86 -8.47 -11.96
N GLY A 153 12.52 -9.53 -11.48
CA GLY A 153 12.95 -10.64 -12.34
C GLY A 153 11.78 -11.56 -12.68
N VAL A 154 11.80 -12.17 -13.85
CA VAL A 154 10.78 -13.12 -14.29
C VAL A 154 11.22 -14.56 -13.98
N SER A 155 10.29 -15.40 -13.54
CA SER A 155 10.51 -16.84 -13.37
C SER A 155 9.45 -17.62 -14.15
N GLN A 156 9.88 -18.68 -14.84
CA GLN A 156 8.95 -19.54 -15.58
C GLN A 156 7.97 -20.29 -14.67
N ASP A 157 8.33 -20.46 -13.40
CA ASP A 157 7.49 -21.18 -12.42
C ASP A 157 6.23 -20.39 -12.05
N TRP A 158 6.18 -19.07 -12.27
CA TRP A 158 5.07 -18.22 -11.82
C TRP A 158 3.75 -18.46 -12.55
N GLN A 159 3.79 -19.03 -13.74
CA GLN A 159 2.57 -19.47 -14.43
C GLN A 159 1.80 -20.55 -13.64
N TRP A 160 2.51 -21.28 -12.78
CA TRP A 160 1.94 -22.36 -11.94
C TRP A 160 1.67 -21.91 -10.51
N ASN A 161 1.98 -20.65 -10.20
CA ASN A 161 1.74 -20.12 -8.88
C ASN A 161 0.24 -20.02 -8.58
N GLU A 162 -0.16 -20.51 -7.41
CA GLU A 162 -1.49 -20.30 -6.88
C GLU A 162 -1.41 -19.33 -5.68
N PRO A 163 -2.42 -18.44 -5.49
CA PRO A 163 -2.39 -17.53 -4.36
C PRO A 163 -2.47 -18.30 -3.04
N PRO A 164 -1.82 -17.80 -1.97
CA PRO A 164 -1.92 -18.43 -0.66
C PRO A 164 -3.37 -18.57 -0.21
N THR A 165 -3.68 -19.57 0.58
CA THR A 165 -5.01 -19.73 1.18
C THR A 165 -5.10 -18.95 2.48
N VAL A 166 -6.27 -18.35 2.76
CA VAL A 166 -6.59 -17.66 4.02
C VAL A 166 -7.91 -18.18 4.56
N ARG A 167 -7.96 -18.46 5.86
CA ARG A 167 -9.18 -18.86 6.57
C ARG A 167 -9.26 -18.15 7.91
N LEU A 168 -10.42 -17.60 8.22
CA LEU A 168 -10.71 -17.01 9.53
C LEU A 168 -11.24 -18.05 10.53
N ASP A 169 -11.10 -17.76 11.81
CA ASP A 169 -11.61 -18.60 12.89
C ASP A 169 -13.14 -18.65 12.94
N ALA A 170 -13.78 -17.51 12.65
CA ALA A 170 -15.25 -17.40 12.62
C ALA A 170 -15.71 -16.57 11.45
N ASP A 171 -16.75 -17.02 10.77
CA ASP A 171 -17.39 -16.32 9.64
C ASP A 171 -18.42 -15.26 10.12
N GLU A 172 -18.77 -15.25 11.42
CA GLU A 172 -19.75 -14.34 12.00
C GLU A 172 -19.14 -12.97 12.35
N PRO A 173 -19.93 -11.88 12.26
CA PRO A 173 -19.53 -10.57 12.70
C PRO A 173 -19.17 -10.57 14.20
N ARG A 174 -18.06 -9.95 14.54
CA ARG A 174 -17.58 -9.84 15.93
C ARG A 174 -18.01 -8.51 16.52
N ARG A 175 -18.20 -8.49 17.84
CA ARG A 175 -18.61 -7.31 18.58
C ARG A 175 -17.68 -7.09 19.76
N VAL A 176 -17.26 -5.82 19.99
CA VAL A 176 -16.37 -5.40 21.06
C VAL A 176 -16.68 -3.96 21.45
N LYS A 177 -16.28 -3.49 22.63
CA LYS A 177 -16.36 -2.07 23.00
C LYS A 177 -15.09 -1.32 22.66
N VAL A 178 -15.24 -0.01 22.49
CA VAL A 178 -14.10 0.90 22.35
C VAL A 178 -13.10 0.67 23.48
N GLY A 179 -11.83 0.54 23.12
CA GLY A 179 -10.71 0.32 24.05
C GLY A 179 -10.58 -1.11 24.59
N GLU A 180 -11.55 -1.99 24.37
CA GLU A 180 -11.41 -3.40 24.74
C GLU A 180 -10.62 -4.18 23.68
N PRO A 181 -9.70 -5.08 24.11
CA PRO A 181 -8.93 -5.90 23.19
C PRO A 181 -9.80 -7.02 22.59
N LEU A 182 -9.69 -7.21 21.28
CA LEU A 182 -10.31 -8.30 20.53
C LEU A 182 -9.24 -9.18 19.91
N THR A 183 -9.23 -10.47 20.24
CA THR A 183 -8.35 -11.44 19.59
C THR A 183 -8.94 -11.85 18.23
N LEU A 184 -8.12 -11.78 17.20
CA LEU A 184 -8.42 -12.23 15.85
C LEU A 184 -7.48 -13.38 15.49
N THR A 185 -8.03 -14.44 14.93
CA THR A 185 -7.30 -15.61 14.51
C THR A 185 -7.55 -15.89 13.03
N ALA A 186 -6.48 -16.13 12.29
CA ALA A 186 -6.54 -16.58 10.92
C ALA A 186 -5.51 -17.68 10.67
N TRP A 187 -5.74 -18.48 9.64
CA TRP A 187 -4.75 -19.41 9.10
C TRP A 187 -4.40 -19.01 7.69
N ALA A 188 -3.11 -19.02 7.38
CA ALA A 188 -2.63 -18.79 6.02
C ALA A 188 -1.60 -19.87 5.65
N ARG A 189 -1.67 -20.33 4.41
CA ARG A 189 -0.74 -21.33 3.85
C ARG A 189 -0.48 -21.03 2.39
N ASP A 190 0.72 -21.33 1.98
CA ASP A 190 1.18 -21.35 0.61
C ASP A 190 1.52 -22.81 0.28
N GLU A 191 0.60 -23.47 -0.45
CA GLU A 191 0.64 -24.90 -0.66
C GLU A 191 1.66 -25.31 -1.73
N ASP A 192 1.89 -24.48 -2.74
CA ASP A 192 2.82 -24.79 -3.83
C ASP A 192 4.25 -24.28 -3.57
N GLY A 193 4.41 -23.34 -2.61
CA GLY A 193 5.69 -22.73 -2.28
C GLY A 193 6.31 -21.95 -3.44
N ILE A 194 5.50 -21.42 -4.34
CA ILE A 194 5.89 -20.57 -5.47
C ILE A 194 5.41 -19.13 -5.21
N PRO A 195 6.25 -18.11 -5.38
CA PRO A 195 7.68 -18.18 -5.70
C PRO A 195 8.52 -18.60 -4.49
N SER A 196 9.39 -19.56 -4.71
CA SER A 196 10.20 -20.13 -3.62
C SER A 196 11.13 -19.10 -2.98
N SER A 197 11.05 -18.98 -1.66
CA SER A 197 11.95 -18.13 -0.85
C SER A 197 13.42 -18.60 -0.92
N THR A 198 13.66 -19.87 -1.21
CA THR A 198 15.00 -20.48 -1.26
C THR A 198 15.72 -20.33 -2.60
N LYS A 199 14.98 -20.15 -3.71
CA LYS A 199 15.61 -19.94 -5.05
C LYS A 199 16.21 -18.55 -5.21
N MET A 200 15.79 -17.60 -4.41
CA MET A 200 16.47 -16.33 -4.32
C MET A 200 17.74 -16.49 -3.51
N GLY A 201 18.77 -17.06 -4.01
CA GLY A 201 20.13 -17.10 -3.47
C GLY A 201 20.69 -15.76 -2.92
N VAL A 202 19.83 -14.97 -2.35
CA VAL A 202 20.09 -14.02 -1.31
C VAL A 202 19.98 -14.78 0.02
N THR A 203 20.74 -15.82 0.18
CA THR A 203 21.60 -15.79 1.34
C THR A 203 22.03 -14.34 1.39
N LEU A 204 21.61 -13.60 2.41
CA LEU A 204 22.35 -12.40 2.82
C LEU A 204 23.78 -12.91 2.89
N ARG A 205 24.53 -12.82 1.79
CA ARG A 205 25.96 -13.13 1.81
C ARG A 205 26.45 -12.31 2.98
N PRO A 206 27.05 -12.93 4.00
CA PRO A 206 27.69 -12.18 5.04
C PRO A 206 28.49 -11.17 4.25
N GLN A 207 28.07 -9.90 4.33
CA GLN A 207 28.70 -8.85 3.51
C GLN A 207 30.16 -8.98 3.83
N GLY A 208 30.98 -9.21 2.81
CA GLY A 208 32.40 -9.51 2.95
C GLY A 208 33.04 -8.55 3.94
N PRO A 209 34.15 -8.89 4.55
CA PRO A 209 34.65 -8.35 5.79
C PRO A 209 34.40 -6.85 5.88
N ARG A 210 33.79 -6.43 6.98
CA ARG A 210 33.42 -5.01 7.26
C ARG A 210 34.54 -4.00 6.97
N SER A 211 35.77 -4.48 6.84
CA SER A 211 36.94 -3.69 6.49
C SER A 211 36.89 -3.03 5.12
N ALA A 212 36.32 -3.66 4.11
CA ALA A 212 36.28 -3.07 2.76
C ALA A 212 35.22 -1.95 2.59
N ARG A 213 34.37 -1.72 3.59
CA ARG A 213 33.35 -0.66 3.58
C ARG A 213 33.75 0.56 4.42
N ARG A 214 34.74 0.47 5.29
CA ARG A 214 35.11 1.58 6.20
C ARG A 214 35.72 2.76 5.50
N ASP A 215 36.29 2.58 4.32
CA ASP A 215 37.06 3.61 3.64
C ASP A 215 36.27 4.43 2.62
N ARG A 216 35.00 4.18 2.44
CA ARG A 216 34.15 5.01 1.57
C ARG A 216 33.45 6.07 2.40
N HIS A 217 33.68 7.32 2.04
CA HIS A 217 32.91 8.43 2.60
C HIS A 217 31.40 8.17 2.48
N PRO A 218 30.58 8.45 3.53
CA PRO A 218 29.12 8.19 3.51
C PRO A 218 28.41 8.74 2.28
N ALA A 219 28.87 9.84 1.70
CA ALA A 219 28.33 10.43 0.48
C ALA A 219 28.44 9.54 -0.76
N TYR A 220 29.35 8.56 -0.76
CA TYR A 220 29.55 7.60 -1.86
C TYR A 220 28.94 6.24 -1.57
N THR A 221 28.26 6.09 -0.43
CA THR A 221 27.50 4.89 -0.14
C THR A 221 26.10 5.12 -0.68
N PRO A 222 25.68 4.44 -1.77
CA PRO A 222 24.31 4.58 -2.24
C PRO A 222 23.37 4.25 -1.09
N PRO A 223 22.25 5.00 -0.93
CA PRO A 223 21.26 4.65 0.05
C PRO A 223 20.86 3.19 -0.18
N ARG A 224 20.66 2.43 0.91
CA ARG A 224 20.14 1.08 0.80
C ARG A 224 18.80 1.17 0.09
N GLN A 225 18.75 0.76 -1.15
CA GLN A 225 17.50 0.56 -1.84
C GLN A 225 16.84 -0.66 -1.21
N ILE A 226 15.86 -0.41 -0.38
CA ILE A 226 14.93 -1.43 0.08
C ILE A 226 13.85 -1.48 -0.99
N VAL A 227 14.02 -2.41 -1.93
CA VAL A 227 13.06 -2.60 -3.00
C VAL A 227 11.95 -3.52 -2.49
N PRO A 228 10.68 -3.15 -2.62
CA PRO A 228 9.54 -4.04 -2.36
C PRO A 228 9.65 -5.30 -3.21
N GLY A 229 8.98 -6.36 -2.78
CA GLY A 229 8.94 -7.59 -3.54
C GLY A 229 10.28 -8.34 -3.59
N THR A 230 11.26 -7.95 -2.79
CA THR A 230 12.54 -8.66 -2.75
C THR A 230 12.46 -9.98 -2.00
N ASN A 231 11.44 -10.19 -1.22
CA ASN A 231 11.25 -11.39 -0.40
C ASN A 231 10.06 -12.18 -0.92
N ASN A 232 10.35 -13.27 -1.58
CA ASN A 232 9.37 -14.28 -1.90
C ASN A 232 9.03 -15.10 -0.66
N GLY A 233 7.91 -15.79 -0.70
CA GLY A 233 7.41 -16.64 0.36
C GLY A 233 6.29 -15.99 1.19
N LEU A 234 5.57 -16.85 1.88
CA LEU A 234 4.35 -16.48 2.60
C LEU A 234 4.58 -15.34 3.60
N ARG A 235 3.71 -14.35 3.52
CA ARG A 235 3.59 -13.22 4.45
C ARG A 235 2.13 -13.01 4.78
N PHE A 236 1.87 -12.63 6.00
CA PHE A 236 0.52 -12.42 6.49
C PHE A 236 0.45 -11.08 7.26
N SER A 237 -0.69 -10.38 7.12
CA SER A 237 -0.93 -9.13 7.84
C SER A 237 -2.42 -8.85 7.96
N TRP A 238 -2.81 -8.33 9.12
CA TRP A 238 -4.10 -7.70 9.31
C TRP A 238 -4.02 -6.20 9.04
N TYR A 239 -5.06 -5.62 8.47
CA TYR A 239 -5.18 -4.18 8.34
C TYR A 239 -6.64 -3.73 8.24
N VAL A 240 -6.89 -2.45 8.49
CA VAL A 240 -8.23 -1.87 8.32
C VAL A 240 -8.48 -1.63 6.84
N TYR A 241 -9.47 -2.31 6.30
CA TYR A 241 -9.92 -2.18 4.92
C TYR A 241 -11.06 -1.17 4.80
N ARG A 242 -12.01 -1.21 5.76
CA ARG A 242 -13.10 -0.24 5.89
C ARG A 242 -13.31 0.12 7.36
N GLY A 243 -13.78 1.32 7.61
CA GLY A 243 -14.05 1.87 8.93
C GLY A 243 -13.24 3.12 9.19
N GLU A 244 -13.76 3.98 10.04
CA GLU A 244 -13.13 5.20 10.51
C GLU A 244 -12.50 4.97 11.88
N GLY A 245 -11.55 5.80 12.28
CA GLY A 245 -10.82 5.63 13.54
C GLY A 245 -9.56 4.80 13.44
N GLU A 246 -8.74 4.87 14.48
CA GLU A 246 -7.49 4.14 14.54
C GLU A 246 -7.70 2.75 15.17
N VAL A 247 -7.00 1.78 14.63
CA VAL A 247 -6.96 0.41 15.18
C VAL A 247 -5.51 0.06 15.45
N SER A 248 -5.22 -0.26 16.69
CA SER A 248 -3.91 -0.76 17.09
C SER A 248 -3.89 -2.29 17.07
N PHE A 249 -2.76 -2.86 16.64
CA PHE A 249 -2.54 -4.29 16.56
C PHE A 249 -1.34 -4.72 17.39
N ASP A 250 -1.49 -5.80 18.14
CA ASP A 250 -0.39 -6.45 18.88
C ASP A 250 -0.37 -7.96 18.57
N PRO A 251 0.68 -8.48 17.94
CA PRO A 251 1.88 -7.76 17.48
C PRO A 251 1.58 -6.78 16.34
N VAL A 252 2.46 -5.78 16.22
CA VAL A 252 2.37 -4.78 15.15
C VAL A 252 2.39 -5.47 13.79
N GLN A 253 1.45 -5.09 12.94
CA GLN A 253 1.26 -5.70 11.63
C GLN A 253 2.14 -5.07 10.56
N MET A 254 2.47 -5.89 9.56
CA MET A 254 3.17 -5.46 8.37
C MET A 254 2.32 -4.44 7.60
N LYS A 255 2.93 -3.33 7.16
CA LYS A 255 2.26 -2.37 6.29
C LYS A 255 1.95 -2.99 4.93
N THR A 256 0.79 -2.66 4.38
CA THR A 256 0.34 -3.16 3.07
C THR A 256 0.99 -2.42 1.90
N TRP A 257 1.68 -1.32 2.18
CA TRP A 257 2.37 -0.49 1.17
C TRP A 257 3.86 -0.46 1.41
N GLN A 258 4.58 -0.09 0.37
CA GLN A 258 6.01 0.11 0.45
C GLN A 258 6.34 1.37 1.26
N ASP A 259 6.97 1.20 2.40
CA ASP A 259 7.51 2.30 3.19
C ASP A 259 9.03 2.19 3.27
N SER A 260 9.70 2.93 2.41
CA SER A 260 11.17 2.95 2.33
C SER A 260 11.82 3.94 3.29
N ARG A 261 11.04 4.65 4.12
CA ARG A 261 11.57 5.63 5.07
C ARG A 261 12.32 4.91 6.19
N PRO A 262 13.43 5.50 6.70
CA PRO A 262 14.12 4.97 7.85
C PRO A 262 13.17 4.84 9.06
N TYR A 263 13.32 3.75 9.82
CA TYR A 263 12.52 3.47 11.04
C TYR A 263 11.01 3.33 10.83
N ALA A 264 10.55 3.28 9.59
CA ALA A 264 9.17 2.91 9.32
C ALA A 264 8.94 1.44 9.69
N ASN A 265 7.83 1.15 10.36
CA ASN A 265 7.48 -0.22 10.73
C ASN A 265 6.97 -0.98 9.50
N SER A 266 7.88 -1.60 8.78
CA SER A 266 7.63 -2.26 7.50
C SER A 266 8.74 -3.26 7.21
N PRO A 267 8.45 -4.40 6.54
CA PRO A 267 9.47 -5.35 6.11
C PRO A 267 10.53 -4.75 5.20
N TRP A 268 10.24 -3.61 4.58
CA TRP A 268 11.12 -2.89 3.67
C TRP A 268 11.90 -1.76 4.32
N SER A 269 11.70 -1.55 5.63
CA SER A 269 12.37 -0.51 6.40
C SER A 269 12.93 -1.06 7.70
N PRO A 270 14.23 -0.92 7.98
CA PRO A 270 14.75 -1.22 9.30
C PRO A 270 14.10 -0.27 10.34
N PRO A 271 13.81 -0.69 11.55
CA PRO A 271 14.21 -1.96 12.18
C PRO A 271 13.13 -3.05 12.15
N PHE A 272 12.13 -3.00 11.29
CA PHE A 272 11.06 -4.00 11.30
C PHE A 272 11.64 -5.41 11.08
N VAL A 273 11.27 -6.33 11.97
CA VAL A 273 11.60 -7.75 11.85
C VAL A 273 10.33 -8.49 11.44
N LEU A 274 10.39 -9.14 10.27
CA LEU A 274 9.28 -9.98 9.82
C LEU A 274 9.16 -11.20 10.73
N PRO A 275 8.00 -11.44 11.35
CA PRO A 275 7.79 -12.65 12.13
C PRO A 275 7.98 -13.90 11.27
N PRO A 276 8.50 -15.00 11.83
CA PRO A 276 8.56 -16.27 11.10
C PRO A 276 7.15 -16.77 10.79
N VAL A 277 7.01 -17.50 9.70
CA VAL A 277 5.76 -18.21 9.36
C VAL A 277 5.53 -19.28 10.44
N PRO A 278 4.38 -19.29 11.12
CA PRO A 278 4.06 -20.33 12.10
C PRO A 278 3.96 -21.72 11.45
N GLU A 279 4.47 -22.76 12.12
CA GLU A 279 4.46 -24.12 11.58
C GLU A 279 3.05 -24.66 11.29
N ASP A 280 2.07 -24.25 12.11
CA ASP A 280 0.66 -24.61 11.94
C ASP A 280 -0.11 -23.64 11.02
N GLY A 281 0.57 -22.59 10.55
CA GLY A 281 -0.01 -21.53 9.73
C GLY A 281 -0.98 -20.63 10.47
N LYS A 282 -1.02 -20.68 11.81
CA LYS A 282 -1.93 -19.90 12.66
C LYS A 282 -1.35 -18.53 13.00
N TYR A 283 -2.09 -17.48 12.71
CA TYR A 283 -1.75 -16.09 13.03
C TYR A 283 -2.77 -15.53 14.01
N GLU A 284 -2.30 -15.09 15.17
CA GLU A 284 -3.12 -14.43 16.18
C GLU A 284 -2.67 -12.99 16.35
N VAL A 285 -3.64 -12.09 16.50
CA VAL A 285 -3.40 -10.68 16.78
C VAL A 285 -4.47 -10.15 17.72
N THR A 286 -4.11 -9.22 18.58
CA THR A 286 -5.06 -8.45 19.37
C THR A 286 -5.28 -7.11 18.67
N ALA A 287 -6.54 -6.79 18.36
CA ALA A 287 -6.97 -5.51 17.82
C ALA A 287 -7.68 -4.68 18.89
N THR A 288 -7.36 -3.38 18.99
CA THR A 288 -8.02 -2.44 19.87
C THR A 288 -8.44 -1.22 19.07
N PHE A 289 -9.70 -0.80 19.23
CA PHE A 289 -10.36 0.26 18.45
C PHE A 289 -10.50 1.50 19.33
N ASP A 290 -10.24 2.67 18.78
CA ASP A 290 -10.35 3.95 19.50
C ASP A 290 -11.70 4.68 19.28
N GLU A 291 -12.46 4.28 18.26
CA GLU A 291 -13.77 4.85 17.94
C GLU A 291 -14.84 3.77 17.72
N PRO A 292 -16.11 4.05 18.05
CA PRO A 292 -17.21 3.14 17.77
C PRO A 292 -17.54 3.13 16.27
N GLY A 293 -18.03 2.00 15.76
CA GLY A 293 -18.42 1.90 14.36
C GLY A 293 -18.40 0.47 13.84
N THR A 294 -18.56 0.33 12.53
CA THR A 294 -18.39 -0.95 11.85
C THR A 294 -17.10 -0.94 11.05
N TYR A 295 -16.24 -1.88 11.35
CA TYR A 295 -14.95 -2.05 10.70
C TYR A 295 -14.94 -3.32 9.86
N VAL A 296 -14.25 -3.27 8.73
CA VAL A 296 -13.83 -4.45 7.99
C VAL A 296 -12.32 -4.58 8.14
N LEU A 297 -11.89 -5.57 8.91
CA LEU A 297 -10.49 -5.92 9.06
C LEU A 297 -10.16 -7.03 8.05
N ARG A 298 -9.21 -6.76 7.20
CA ARG A 298 -8.78 -7.70 6.16
C ARG A 298 -7.55 -8.48 6.60
N ALA A 299 -7.69 -9.81 6.60
CA ALA A 299 -6.61 -10.76 6.71
C ALA A 299 -6.02 -10.98 5.31
N LEU A 300 -4.82 -10.49 5.07
CA LEU A 300 -4.14 -10.55 3.78
C LEU A 300 -2.95 -11.49 3.84
N ALA A 301 -2.94 -12.50 3.00
CA ALA A 301 -1.76 -13.31 2.72
C ALA A 301 -1.20 -13.03 1.33
N GLY A 302 0.11 -13.10 1.19
CA GLY A 302 0.80 -12.97 -0.08
C GLY A 302 2.09 -13.79 -0.06
N ASP A 303 2.42 -14.40 -1.18
CA ASP A 303 3.65 -15.17 -1.38
C ASP A 303 4.81 -14.32 -1.95
N GLY A 304 4.51 -13.06 -2.23
CA GLY A 304 5.39 -12.09 -2.90
C GLY A 304 5.06 -11.89 -4.37
N ALA A 305 4.16 -12.68 -4.95
CA ALA A 305 3.67 -12.57 -6.32
C ALA A 305 2.15 -12.43 -6.38
N LEU A 306 1.42 -13.31 -5.70
CA LEU A 306 -0.04 -13.32 -5.65
C LEU A 306 -0.54 -13.07 -4.22
N PHE A 307 -1.83 -12.78 -4.11
CA PHE A 307 -2.48 -12.47 -2.85
C PHE A 307 -3.83 -13.18 -2.72
N SER A 308 -4.20 -13.46 -1.48
CA SER A 308 -5.58 -13.73 -1.12
C SER A 308 -5.93 -13.09 0.22
N TRP A 309 -7.23 -12.95 0.49
CA TRP A 309 -7.70 -12.32 1.71
C TRP A 309 -9.04 -12.88 2.17
N GLN A 310 -9.31 -12.64 3.44
CA GLN A 310 -10.61 -12.81 4.06
C GLN A 310 -10.92 -11.58 4.91
N ASP A 311 -12.18 -11.18 4.94
CA ASP A 311 -12.63 -9.99 5.65
C ASP A 311 -13.39 -10.38 6.92
N ALA A 312 -13.00 -9.80 8.06
CA ALA A 312 -13.71 -9.90 9.33
C ALA A 312 -14.49 -8.61 9.57
N ILE A 313 -15.81 -8.71 9.72
CA ILE A 313 -16.66 -7.57 10.06
C ILE A 313 -16.74 -7.47 11.58
N ILE A 314 -16.33 -6.32 12.12
CA ILE A 314 -16.29 -6.03 13.55
C ILE A 314 -17.23 -4.87 13.85
N THR A 315 -18.14 -5.07 14.81
CA THR A 315 -18.96 -3.99 15.36
C THR A 315 -18.32 -3.52 16.67
N VAL A 316 -18.00 -2.24 16.75
CA VAL A 316 -17.43 -1.60 17.94
C VAL A 316 -18.49 -0.74 18.59
N ASP A 317 -18.89 -1.12 19.78
CA ASP A 317 -19.85 -0.37 20.60
C ASP A 317 -19.13 0.72 21.40
N PRO A 318 -19.84 1.81 21.75
CA PRO A 318 -19.30 2.87 22.61
C PRO A 318 -18.82 2.39 23.99
#